data_8d51b691627cc9c1b0aba9b77c145cfb
#
_entry.id   8d51b691627cc9c1b0aba9b77c145cfb
#
_cell.length_a   1.000
_cell.length_b   1.000
_cell.length_c   1.000
_cell.angle_alpha   90.00
_cell.angle_beta   90.00
_cell.angle_gamma   90.00
#
_symmetry.space_group_name_H-M   'P 1'
#
loop_
_entity.id
_entity.type
_entity.pdbx_description
1 polymer ?
#
loop_
_entity_poly.entity_id
_entity_poly.type
_entity_poly.pdbx_seq_one_letter_code
_entity_poly.pdbx_strand_id
1 'polypeptide(L)'
;MGSDADDKIREIVELAKLYDIYGDMLSDHNRVVFEDYVLNNYSLGEIAGEVDISRQGVRDIVVRCSGKLRRYEEKLGFLKKINETEAALNEMEDMINAGNTDPEIILYCVRKARETLVK
;
A
#
# COMPACT_ATOMS: atom_id res chain seq x y z
N MET A 1 -10.18 -15.75 -16.93
CA MET A 1 -10.87 -15.03 -16.26
C MET A 1 -10.69 -14.99 -14.89
N GLY A 2 -10.51 -15.43 -14.14
CA GLY A 2 -10.13 -15.47 -12.82
C GLY A 2 -10.15 -14.26 -12.02
N SER A 3 -10.89 -13.62 -12.36
CA SER A 3 -10.70 -12.40 -12.14
C SER A 3 -11.26 -11.78 -10.92
N ASP A 4 -12.38 -12.09 -10.40
CA ASP A 4 -12.94 -11.41 -9.24
C ASP A 4 -12.13 -11.68 -7.97
N ALA A 5 -11.66 -12.90 -7.75
CA ALA A 5 -10.82 -13.23 -6.63
C ALA A 5 -9.44 -12.59 -6.72
N ASP A 6 -8.85 -12.60 -7.91
CA ASP A 6 -7.55 -11.97 -8.14
C ASP A 6 -7.63 -10.45 -8.02
N ASP A 7 -8.69 -9.85 -8.52
CA ASP A 7 -8.91 -8.41 -8.41
C ASP A 7 -9.10 -7.98 -6.96
N LYS A 8 -9.82 -8.79 -6.19
CA LYS A 8 -10.03 -8.53 -4.77
C LYS A 8 -8.72 -8.63 -3.98
N ILE A 9 -7.89 -9.61 -4.29
CA ILE A 9 -6.58 -9.76 -3.67
C ILE A 9 -5.70 -8.56 -3.99
N ARG A 10 -5.67 -8.11 -5.23
CA ARG A 10 -4.91 -6.93 -5.63
C ARG A 10 -5.38 -5.68 -4.90
N GLU A 11 -6.69 -5.53 -4.76
CA GLU A 11 -7.26 -4.40 -4.04
C GLU A 11 -6.82 -4.40 -2.57
N ILE A 12 -6.88 -5.55 -1.91
CA ILE A 12 -6.45 -5.69 -0.51
C ILE A 12 -4.97 -5.40 -0.36
N VAL A 13 -4.13 -5.89 -1.28
CA VAL A 13 -2.69 -5.62 -1.25
C VAL A 13 -2.42 -4.13 -1.42
N GLU A 14 -3.10 -3.47 -2.34
CA GLU A 14 -2.96 -2.03 -2.52
C GLU A 14 -3.39 -1.26 -1.27
N LEU A 15 -4.54 -1.62 -0.70
CA LEU A 15 -5.03 -0.98 0.51
C LEU A 15 -4.11 -1.19 1.70
N ALA A 16 -3.49 -2.36 1.81
CA ALA A 16 -2.51 -2.63 2.85
C ALA A 16 -1.29 -1.70 2.73
N LYS A 17 -0.82 -1.47 1.51
CA LYS A 17 0.29 -0.53 1.27
C LYS A 17 -0.09 0.90 1.62
N LEU A 18 -1.28 1.33 1.25
CA LEU A 18 -1.78 2.66 1.61
C LEU A 18 -1.94 2.78 3.13
N TYR A 19 -2.40 1.72 3.78
CA TYR A 19 -2.53 1.70 5.23
C TYR A 19 -1.18 1.85 5.93
N ASP A 20 -0.15 1.20 5.42
CA ASP A 20 1.20 1.32 6.00
C ASP A 20 1.69 2.77 6.00
N ILE A 21 1.31 3.54 4.99
CA ILE A 21 1.75 4.94 4.85
C ILE A 21 0.82 5.88 5.60
N TYR A 22 -0.48 5.73 5.43
CA TYR A 22 -1.47 6.71 5.88
C TYR A 22 -2.36 6.23 7.03
N GLY A 23 -2.18 5.00 7.50
CA GLY A 23 -3.09 4.40 8.49
C GLY A 23 -3.21 5.17 9.79
N ASP A 24 -2.14 5.86 10.20
CA ASP A 24 -2.14 6.66 11.42
C ASP A 24 -3.09 7.85 11.34
N MET A 25 -3.55 8.20 10.15
CA MET A 25 -4.51 9.28 9.96
C MET A 25 -5.96 8.85 10.14
N LEU A 26 -6.20 7.56 10.32
CA LEU A 26 -7.52 7.02 10.63
C LEU A 26 -7.79 7.09 12.13
N SER A 27 -9.07 7.18 12.53
CA SER A 27 -9.42 7.12 13.95
C SER A 27 -9.09 5.75 14.53
N ASP A 28 -8.86 5.65 15.83
CA ASP A 28 -8.46 4.40 16.49
C ASP A 28 -9.45 3.27 16.23
N HIS A 29 -10.75 3.55 16.34
CA HIS A 29 -11.79 2.55 16.09
C HIS A 29 -11.76 2.05 14.64
N ASN A 30 -11.67 2.96 13.69
CA ASN A 30 -11.63 2.62 12.28
C ASN A 30 -10.36 1.88 11.90
N ARG A 31 -9.23 2.21 12.53
CA ARG A 31 -7.96 1.53 12.32
C ARG A 31 -8.06 0.04 12.68
N VAL A 32 -8.66 -0.27 13.83
CA VAL A 32 -8.80 -1.67 14.27
C VAL A 32 -9.60 -2.47 13.23
N VAL A 33 -10.73 -1.94 12.81
CA VAL A 33 -11.59 -2.59 11.82
C VAL A 33 -10.87 -2.75 10.48
N PHE A 34 -10.25 -1.69 10.00
CA PHE A 34 -9.58 -1.70 8.70
C PHE A 34 -8.37 -2.61 8.70
N GLU A 35 -7.58 -2.60 9.78
CA GLU A 35 -6.41 -3.46 9.93
C GLU A 35 -6.79 -4.93 9.93
N ASP A 36 -7.86 -5.31 10.63
CA ASP A 36 -8.36 -6.68 10.62
C ASP A 36 -8.76 -7.12 9.22
N TYR A 37 -9.33 -6.23 8.45
CA TYR A 37 -9.74 -6.53 7.09
C TYR A 37 -8.55 -6.69 6.13
N VAL A 38 -7.60 -5.74 6.13
CA VAL A 38 -6.53 -5.73 5.12
C VAL A 38 -5.28 -6.49 5.52
N LEU A 39 -4.96 -6.58 6.82
CA LEU A 39 -3.73 -7.23 7.28
C LEU A 39 -3.99 -8.59 7.89
N ASN A 40 -5.09 -8.76 8.62
CA ASN A 40 -5.35 -9.98 9.35
C ASN A 40 -6.29 -10.95 8.63
N ASN A 41 -6.75 -10.56 7.45
CA ASN A 41 -7.56 -11.41 6.58
C ASN A 41 -8.87 -11.86 7.22
N TYR A 42 -9.45 -11.07 8.10
CA TYR A 42 -10.74 -11.39 8.70
C TYR A 42 -11.87 -11.03 7.73
N SER A 43 -12.92 -11.85 7.74
CA SER A 43 -14.12 -11.55 6.98
C SER A 43 -14.91 -10.43 7.65
N LEU A 44 -15.81 -9.81 6.90
CA LEU A 44 -16.70 -8.77 7.44
C LEU A 44 -17.52 -9.32 8.62
N GLY A 45 -17.98 -10.57 8.53
CA GLY A 45 -18.75 -11.21 9.60
C GLY A 45 -17.92 -11.46 10.86
N GLU A 46 -16.66 -11.87 10.69
CA GLU A 46 -15.77 -12.09 11.83
C GLU A 46 -15.47 -10.79 12.55
N ILE A 47 -15.21 -9.72 11.80
CA ILE A 47 -14.96 -8.40 12.39
C ILE A 47 -16.21 -7.89 13.11
N ALA A 48 -17.39 -8.04 12.49
CA ALA A 48 -18.66 -7.63 13.07
C ALA A 48 -18.89 -8.29 14.44
N GLY A 49 -18.57 -9.57 14.56
CA GLY A 49 -18.66 -10.30 15.81
C GLY A 49 -17.74 -9.77 16.90
N GLU A 50 -16.53 -9.36 16.52
CA GLU A 50 -15.54 -8.89 17.49
C GLU A 50 -15.81 -7.46 17.98
N VAL A 51 -16.23 -6.58 17.08
CA VAL A 51 -16.43 -5.17 17.45
C VAL A 51 -17.88 -4.84 17.77
N ASP A 52 -18.76 -5.84 17.75
CA ASP A 52 -20.17 -5.70 18.14
C ASP A 52 -20.92 -4.67 17.30
N ILE A 53 -20.74 -4.69 16.00
CA ILE A 53 -21.53 -3.91 15.05
C ILE A 53 -22.01 -4.83 13.93
N SER A 54 -22.88 -4.36 13.07
CA SER A 54 -23.40 -5.16 11.96
C SER A 54 -22.35 -5.39 10.90
N ARG A 55 -22.53 -6.44 10.09
CA ARG A 55 -21.67 -6.66 8.90
C ARG A 55 -21.71 -5.45 7.98
N GLN A 56 -22.87 -4.87 7.78
CA GLN A 56 -23.00 -3.68 6.94
C GLN A 56 -22.24 -2.49 7.54
N GLY A 57 -22.25 -2.35 8.87
CA GLY A 57 -21.47 -1.34 9.56
C GLY A 57 -19.97 -1.50 9.33
N VAL A 58 -19.47 -2.75 9.39
CA VAL A 58 -18.08 -3.03 9.09
C VAL A 58 -17.75 -2.66 7.64
N ARG A 59 -18.61 -3.09 6.70
CA ARG A 59 -18.44 -2.77 5.29
C ARG A 59 -18.37 -1.27 5.06
N ASP A 60 -19.23 -0.50 5.69
CA ASP A 60 -19.27 0.96 5.58
C ASP A 60 -17.97 1.59 6.07
N ILE A 61 -17.41 1.07 7.17
CA ILE A 61 -16.12 1.55 7.69
C ILE A 61 -15.00 1.24 6.69
N VAL A 62 -14.97 0.02 6.17
CA VAL A 62 -13.93 -0.39 5.20
C VAL A 62 -14.00 0.50 3.94
N VAL A 63 -15.19 0.73 3.41
CA VAL A 63 -15.38 1.57 2.21
C VAL A 63 -14.93 3.00 2.48
N ARG A 64 -15.33 3.57 3.63
CA ARG A 64 -14.93 4.93 4.00
C ARG A 64 -13.43 5.08 4.19
N CYS A 65 -12.82 4.16 4.91
CA CYS A 65 -11.37 4.17 5.13
C CYS A 65 -10.60 4.02 3.82
N SER A 66 -11.04 3.09 2.96
CA SER A 66 -10.42 2.92 1.65
C SER A 66 -10.46 4.22 0.84
N GLY A 67 -11.59 4.89 0.84
CA GLY A 67 -11.74 6.17 0.14
C GLY A 67 -10.82 7.26 0.70
N LYS A 68 -10.68 7.32 2.04
CA LYS A 68 -9.79 8.29 2.67
C LYS A 68 -8.33 8.04 2.29
N LEU A 69 -7.88 6.79 2.37
CA LEU A 69 -6.50 6.43 2.04
C LEU A 69 -6.18 6.75 0.59
N ARG A 70 -7.10 6.46 -0.33
CA ARG A 70 -6.92 6.78 -1.75
C ARG A 70 -6.86 8.28 -1.99
N ARG A 71 -7.64 9.07 -1.27
CA ARG A 71 -7.60 10.53 -1.39
C ARG A 71 -6.29 11.11 -0.87
N TYR A 72 -5.74 10.56 0.22
CA TYR A 72 -4.43 10.97 0.71
C TYR A 72 -3.35 10.68 -0.33
N GLU A 73 -3.39 9.49 -0.93
CA GLU A 73 -2.43 9.14 -1.97
C GLU A 73 -2.57 10.03 -3.20
N GLU A 74 -3.80 10.32 -3.60
CA GLU A 74 -4.06 11.20 -4.73
C GLU A 74 -3.45 12.59 -4.54
N LYS A 75 -3.45 13.08 -3.31
CA LYS A 75 -2.89 14.38 -2.98
C LYS A 75 -1.40 14.36 -2.70
N LEU A 76 -0.93 13.36 -2.01
CA LEU A 76 0.45 13.32 -1.51
C LEU A 76 1.40 12.47 -2.36
N GLY A 77 0.91 11.38 -2.94
CA GLY A 77 1.69 10.55 -3.84
C GLY A 77 2.86 9.82 -3.22
N PHE A 78 2.83 9.55 -1.91
CA PHE A 78 3.96 8.89 -1.25
C PHE A 78 4.14 7.44 -1.68
N LEU A 79 3.04 6.70 -1.90
CA LEU A 79 3.16 5.31 -2.36
C LEU A 79 3.79 5.26 -3.76
N LYS A 80 3.40 6.16 -4.64
CA LYS A 80 3.99 6.26 -5.97
C LYS A 80 5.49 6.54 -5.88
N LYS A 81 5.89 7.47 -5.01
CA LYS A 81 7.31 7.79 -4.82
C LYS A 81 8.09 6.61 -4.26
N ILE A 82 7.52 5.90 -3.30
CA ILE A 82 8.14 4.72 -2.72
C ILE A 82 8.34 3.65 -3.79
N ASN A 83 7.30 3.36 -4.58
CA ASN A 83 7.37 2.35 -5.63
C ASN A 83 8.41 2.69 -6.70
N GLU A 84 8.47 3.94 -7.14
CA GLU A 84 9.45 4.39 -8.13
C GLU A 84 10.87 4.35 -7.59
N THR A 85 11.05 4.72 -6.32
CA THR A 85 12.36 4.66 -5.66
C THR A 85 12.82 3.22 -5.50
N GLU A 86 11.94 2.33 -5.05
CA GLU A 86 12.25 0.91 -4.94
C GLU A 86 12.61 0.30 -6.29
N ALA A 87 11.90 0.66 -7.35
CA ALA A 87 12.20 0.17 -8.69
C ALA A 87 13.62 0.55 -9.12
N ALA A 88 14.03 1.80 -8.85
CA ALA A 88 15.38 2.26 -9.17
C ALA A 88 16.44 1.54 -8.34
N LEU A 89 16.17 1.31 -7.06
CA LEU A 89 17.09 0.58 -6.18
C LEU A 89 17.20 -0.89 -6.57
N ASN A 90 16.08 -1.53 -6.91
CA ASN A 90 16.07 -2.92 -7.35
C ASN A 90 16.85 -3.10 -8.66
N GLU A 91 16.70 -2.17 -9.59
CA GLU A 91 17.45 -2.18 -10.84
C GLU A 91 18.95 -2.11 -10.59
N MET A 92 19.37 -1.24 -9.67
CA MET A 92 20.77 -1.11 -9.29
C MET A 92 21.29 -2.40 -8.64
N GLU A 93 20.51 -2.98 -7.73
CA GLU A 93 20.86 -4.22 -7.06
C GLU A 93 21.03 -5.36 -8.06
N ASP A 94 20.11 -5.49 -9.02
CA ASP A 94 20.17 -6.51 -10.05
C ASP A 94 21.41 -6.36 -10.92
N MET A 95 21.78 -5.14 -11.27
CA MET A 95 23.00 -4.87 -12.06
C MET A 95 24.25 -5.25 -11.29
N ILE A 96 24.32 -4.92 -10.03
CA ILE A 96 25.48 -5.26 -9.18
C ILE A 96 25.59 -6.77 -9.03
N ASN A 97 24.48 -7.45 -8.80
CA ASN A 97 24.45 -8.91 -8.65
C ASN A 97 24.82 -9.62 -9.95
N ALA A 98 24.56 -9.00 -11.09
CA ALA A 98 24.95 -9.53 -12.39
C ALA A 98 26.41 -9.21 -12.75
N GLY A 99 27.15 -8.56 -11.88
CA GLY A 99 28.56 -8.22 -12.12
C GLY A 99 28.76 -6.91 -12.86
N ASN A 100 27.71 -6.15 -13.11
CA ASN A 100 27.83 -4.86 -13.77
C ASN A 100 28.04 -3.77 -12.72
N THR A 101 29.29 -3.34 -12.57
CA THR A 101 29.68 -2.37 -11.57
C THR A 101 30.18 -1.06 -12.19
N ASP A 102 29.71 -0.72 -13.38
CA ASP A 102 30.04 0.55 -14.03
C ASP A 102 29.54 1.72 -13.15
N PRO A 103 30.46 2.56 -12.64
CA PRO A 103 30.08 3.66 -11.75
C PRO A 103 29.09 4.65 -12.37
N GLU A 104 29.16 4.87 -13.67
CA GLU A 104 28.26 5.83 -14.32
C GLU A 104 26.82 5.32 -14.33
N ILE A 105 26.63 4.02 -14.57
CA ILE A 105 25.30 3.41 -14.58
C ILE A 105 24.74 3.39 -13.16
N ILE A 106 25.57 3.03 -12.18
CA ILE A 106 25.15 3.04 -10.77
C ILE A 106 24.76 4.43 -10.32
N LEU A 107 25.57 5.44 -10.66
CA LEU A 107 25.25 6.84 -10.33
C LEU A 107 23.98 7.32 -11.00
N TYR A 108 23.70 6.87 -12.22
CA TYR A 108 22.45 7.20 -12.89
C TYR A 108 21.25 6.69 -12.08
N CYS A 109 21.30 5.45 -11.61
CA CYS A 109 20.24 4.87 -10.79
C CYS A 109 20.08 5.62 -9.46
N VAL A 110 21.18 5.99 -8.81
CA VAL A 110 21.16 6.76 -7.57
C VAL A 110 20.49 8.12 -7.79
N ARG A 111 20.85 8.83 -8.85
CA ARG A 111 20.28 10.14 -9.17
C ARG A 111 18.79 10.04 -9.47
N LYS A 112 18.39 9.00 -10.20
CA LYS A 112 17.00 8.75 -10.54
C LYS A 112 16.16 8.53 -9.28
N ALA A 113 16.66 7.73 -8.35
CA ALA A 113 15.99 7.50 -7.07
C ALA A 113 15.86 8.81 -6.27
N ARG A 114 16.94 9.60 -6.22
CA ARG A 114 16.94 10.87 -5.50
C ARG A 114 15.95 11.86 -6.09
N GLU A 115 15.90 11.97 -7.41
CA GLU A 115 14.96 12.88 -8.09
C GLU A 115 13.52 12.51 -7.79
N THR A 116 13.20 11.22 -7.73
CA THR A 116 11.87 10.75 -7.40
C THR A 116 11.43 11.22 -6.01
N LEU A 117 12.36 11.20 -5.04
CA LEU A 117 12.06 11.58 -3.66
C LEU A 117 11.81 13.09 -3.48
N VAL A 118 12.42 13.94 -4.30
CA VAL A 118 12.33 15.40 -4.11
C VAL A 118 11.29 16.06 -5.00
N LYS A 119 10.60 15.31 -5.85
CA LYS A 119 9.57 15.91 -6.69
C LYS A 119 8.28 16.20 -5.91
#